data_aa0c6be3a4611ae1374dddafe6269f94
#
_entry.id   aa0c6be3a4611ae1374dddafe6269f94
#
_cell.length_a   1.000
_cell.length_b   1.000
_cell.length_c   1.000
_cell.angle_alpha   90.00
_cell.angle_beta   90.00
_cell.angle_gamma   90.00
#
_symmetry.space_group_name_H-M   'P 1'
#
loop_
_entity.id
_entity.type
_entity.pdbx_description
1 polymer ?
#
loop_
_entity_poly.entity_id
_entity_poly.type
_entity_poly.pdbx_seq_one_letter_code
_entity_poly.pdbx_strand_id
1 'polypeptide(L)'
;MQTVAIVDYGSGNLRSATKAFERAARESNANAEIVLTDDPQVVLAADRIVLPGVGAYADCRAGLDAVPGMTEALREAVETRARPFLGICVGMQLMSSYGREKAVTEGLGWIPGDVVRIEPSDPTLKVPQIGWNTIHVNHDHALLAGIPTEEGGLHAYFVHSYHLVATNPDDVVATADYGGPVTAIVANGNKAGTQFHPEKSQTLGLGLIANFLSWNP
;
A
#
# COMPACT_ATOMS: atom_id res chain seq x y z
N MET A 1 -13.35 -20.33 -1.38
CA MET A 1 -13.18 -19.14 -0.53
C MET A 1 -11.71 -18.79 -0.58
N GLN A 2 -11.36 -17.57 -1.01
CA GLN A 2 -9.97 -17.11 -1.02
C GLN A 2 -9.56 -16.62 0.37
N THR A 3 -8.30 -16.81 0.73
CA THR A 3 -7.73 -16.29 1.98
C THR A 3 -6.91 -15.04 1.70
N VAL A 4 -7.19 -13.97 2.45
CA VAL A 4 -6.45 -12.71 2.42
C VAL A 4 -5.70 -12.54 3.73
N ALA A 5 -4.38 -12.65 3.71
CA ALA A 5 -3.54 -12.45 4.87
C ALA A 5 -3.19 -10.98 5.05
N ILE A 6 -3.54 -10.40 6.19
CA ILE A 6 -3.04 -9.10 6.64
C ILE A 6 -1.88 -9.37 7.59
N VAL A 7 -0.69 -8.91 7.22
CA VAL A 7 0.53 -9.20 7.97
C VAL A 7 0.61 -8.35 9.22
N ASP A 8 0.72 -9.01 10.39
CA ASP A 8 1.00 -8.38 11.67
C ASP A 8 2.49 -8.54 12.00
N TYR A 9 3.22 -7.45 11.92
CA TYR A 9 4.63 -7.38 12.30
C TYR A 9 4.88 -6.27 13.34
N GLY A 10 3.83 -5.95 14.11
CA GLY A 10 3.87 -4.93 15.15
C GLY A 10 3.69 -3.49 14.64
N SER A 11 3.39 -3.29 13.35
CA SER A 11 3.14 -1.97 12.75
C SER A 11 1.90 -1.99 11.86
N GLY A 12 1.18 -0.88 11.84
CA GLY A 12 0.01 -0.71 10.99
C GLY A 12 -1.27 -0.45 11.78
N ASN A 13 -2.27 0.09 11.06
CA ASN A 13 -3.62 0.26 11.60
C ASN A 13 -4.44 -1.04 11.41
N LEU A 14 -3.91 -2.13 11.98
CA LEU A 14 -4.31 -3.51 11.70
C LEU A 14 -5.82 -3.75 11.87
N ARG A 15 -6.39 -3.30 13.00
CA ARG A 15 -7.84 -3.48 13.25
C ARG A 15 -8.72 -2.77 12.25
N SER A 16 -8.34 -1.54 11.85
CA SER A 16 -9.11 -0.78 10.85
C SER A 16 -8.95 -1.39 9.47
N ALA A 17 -7.74 -1.84 9.11
CA ALA A 17 -7.50 -2.56 7.87
C ALA A 17 -8.35 -3.84 7.81
N THR A 18 -8.28 -4.70 8.82
CA THR A 18 -9.08 -5.94 8.87
C THR A 18 -10.57 -5.65 8.69
N LYS A 19 -11.13 -4.70 9.45
CA LYS A 19 -12.55 -4.34 9.35
C LYS A 19 -12.93 -3.77 7.97
N ALA A 20 -12.04 -2.99 7.35
CA ALA A 20 -12.30 -2.43 6.02
C ALA A 20 -12.30 -3.54 4.95
N PHE A 21 -11.36 -4.49 5.03
CA PHE A 21 -11.31 -5.65 4.13
C PHE A 21 -12.51 -6.57 4.33
N GLU A 22 -12.89 -6.90 5.57
CA GLU A 22 -14.10 -7.67 5.89
C GLU A 22 -15.36 -6.99 5.34
N ARG A 23 -15.47 -5.67 5.51
CA ARG A 23 -16.58 -4.88 5.00
C ARG A 23 -16.63 -4.89 3.47
N ALA A 24 -15.50 -4.62 2.81
CA ALA A 24 -15.42 -4.61 1.36
C ALA A 24 -15.74 -6.01 0.78
N ALA A 25 -15.24 -7.09 1.39
CA ALA A 25 -15.55 -8.46 0.99
C ALA A 25 -17.05 -8.73 1.05
N ARG A 26 -17.72 -8.33 2.14
CA ARG A 26 -19.17 -8.50 2.30
C ARG A 26 -19.97 -7.65 1.31
N GLU A 27 -19.61 -6.37 1.13
CA GLU A 27 -20.35 -5.45 0.26
C GLU A 27 -20.17 -5.77 -1.24
N SER A 28 -19.01 -6.30 -1.63
CA SER A 28 -18.75 -6.75 -3.01
C SER A 28 -19.13 -8.20 -3.29
N ASN A 29 -19.66 -8.93 -2.29
CA ASN A 29 -19.92 -10.36 -2.35
C ASN A 29 -18.67 -11.19 -2.72
N ALA A 30 -17.48 -10.70 -2.39
CA ALA A 30 -16.26 -11.47 -2.55
C ALA A 30 -16.24 -12.62 -1.54
N ASN A 31 -16.04 -13.85 -2.05
CA ASN A 31 -15.90 -15.03 -1.21
C ASN A 31 -14.49 -15.08 -0.61
N ALA A 32 -14.22 -14.21 0.37
CA ALA A 32 -12.91 -14.03 0.98
C ALA A 32 -12.97 -14.13 2.51
N GLU A 33 -12.00 -14.84 3.08
CA GLU A 33 -11.69 -14.87 4.50
C GLU A 33 -10.50 -13.92 4.77
N ILE A 34 -10.68 -12.99 5.71
CA ILE A 34 -9.66 -12.01 6.07
C ILE A 34 -8.98 -12.48 7.35
N VAL A 35 -7.69 -12.76 7.28
CA VAL A 35 -6.90 -13.31 8.39
C VAL A 35 -5.80 -12.33 8.76
N LEU A 36 -5.86 -11.80 9.99
CA LEU A 36 -4.76 -11.05 10.59
C LEU A 36 -3.77 -12.05 11.20
N THR A 37 -2.49 -12.01 10.79
CA THR A 37 -1.54 -13.05 11.18
C THR A 37 -0.11 -12.55 11.26
N ASP A 38 0.63 -13.05 12.25
CA ASP A 38 2.09 -12.99 12.39
C ASP A 38 2.78 -14.32 12.02
N ASP A 39 1.99 -15.31 11.56
CA ASP A 39 2.50 -16.61 11.16
C ASP A 39 2.90 -16.61 9.66
N PRO A 40 4.21 -16.78 9.33
CA PRO A 40 4.68 -16.84 7.95
C PRO A 40 4.05 -17.97 7.12
N GLN A 41 3.63 -19.08 7.75
CA GLN A 41 3.01 -20.20 7.03
C GLN A 41 1.59 -19.82 6.56
N VAL A 42 0.86 -19.03 7.33
CA VAL A 42 -0.45 -18.50 6.93
C VAL A 42 -0.28 -17.52 5.76
N VAL A 43 0.72 -16.63 5.82
CA VAL A 43 1.05 -15.71 4.72
C VAL A 43 1.43 -16.47 3.44
N LEU A 44 2.26 -17.50 3.57
CA LEU A 44 2.71 -18.33 2.45
C LEU A 44 1.54 -19.11 1.80
N ALA A 45 0.54 -19.51 2.58
CA ALA A 45 -0.62 -20.25 2.10
C ALA A 45 -1.73 -19.33 1.54
N ALA A 46 -1.69 -18.04 1.82
CA ALA A 46 -2.73 -17.09 1.43
C ALA A 46 -2.82 -16.90 -0.09
N ASP A 47 -4.03 -16.58 -0.56
CA ASP A 47 -4.27 -16.24 -1.96
C ASP A 47 -3.94 -14.79 -2.28
N ARG A 48 -4.03 -13.89 -1.27
CA ARG A 48 -3.69 -12.48 -1.37
C ARG A 48 -3.01 -12.02 -0.09
N ILE A 49 -2.14 -11.03 -0.20
CA ILE A 49 -1.35 -10.54 0.92
C ILE A 49 -1.49 -9.02 1.02
N VAL A 50 -1.69 -8.55 2.24
CA VAL A 50 -1.75 -7.13 2.57
C VAL A 50 -0.70 -6.81 3.62
N LEU A 51 0.15 -5.82 3.36
CA LEU A 51 1.18 -5.35 4.26
C LEU A 51 0.88 -3.90 4.67
N PRO A 52 0.17 -3.67 5.78
CA PRO A 52 0.04 -2.34 6.34
C PRO A 52 1.36 -1.89 6.98
N GLY A 53 1.55 -0.57 7.11
CA GLY A 53 2.68 -0.04 7.88
C GLY A 53 2.42 1.39 8.31
N VAL A 54 2.83 1.75 9.52
CA VAL A 54 2.80 3.12 10.06
C VAL A 54 4.08 3.41 10.84
N GLY A 55 4.47 4.68 10.93
CA GLY A 55 5.69 5.09 11.61
C GLY A 55 6.87 5.27 10.66
N ALA A 56 8.09 5.07 11.14
CA ALA A 56 9.28 5.26 10.35
C ALA A 56 9.60 4.04 9.48
N TYR A 57 10.15 4.29 8.30
CA TYR A 57 10.53 3.24 7.34
C TYR A 57 11.44 2.17 7.95
N ALA A 58 12.52 2.61 8.63
CA ALA A 58 13.48 1.69 9.24
C ALA A 58 12.86 0.84 10.37
N ASP A 59 11.94 1.43 11.15
CA ASP A 59 11.25 0.72 12.23
C ASP A 59 10.32 -0.36 11.67
N CYS A 60 9.59 -0.04 10.59
CA CYS A 60 8.75 -1.00 9.89
C CYS A 60 9.58 -2.12 9.26
N ARG A 61 10.71 -1.78 8.65
CA ARG A 61 11.61 -2.79 8.08
C ARG A 61 12.16 -3.73 9.15
N ALA A 62 12.66 -3.17 10.26
CA ALA A 62 13.16 -3.94 11.39
C ALA A 62 12.08 -4.80 12.03
N GLY A 63 10.85 -4.28 12.17
CA GLY A 63 9.70 -5.05 12.66
C GLY A 63 9.37 -6.24 11.78
N LEU A 64 9.40 -6.06 10.46
CA LEU A 64 9.16 -7.14 9.52
C LEU A 64 10.24 -8.22 9.59
N ASP A 65 11.52 -7.83 9.69
CA ASP A 65 12.64 -8.76 9.82
C ASP A 65 12.69 -9.46 11.20
N ALA A 66 12.08 -8.86 12.21
CA ALA A 66 12.01 -9.44 13.56
C ALA A 66 11.03 -10.63 13.64
N VAL A 67 10.10 -10.76 12.69
CA VAL A 67 9.23 -11.95 12.61
C VAL A 67 9.95 -13.05 11.84
N PRO A 68 10.39 -14.13 12.50
CA PRO A 68 11.21 -15.16 11.87
C PRO A 68 10.51 -15.80 10.66
N GLY A 69 11.15 -15.75 9.48
CA GLY A 69 10.62 -16.35 8.25
C GLY A 69 9.58 -15.52 7.50
N MET A 70 9.18 -14.33 8.01
CA MET A 70 8.14 -13.53 7.38
C MET A 70 8.60 -12.92 6.05
N THR A 71 9.82 -12.38 6.01
CA THR A 71 10.37 -11.80 4.77
C THR A 71 10.51 -12.87 3.68
N GLU A 72 10.96 -14.06 4.02
CA GLU A 72 11.08 -15.20 3.11
C GLU A 72 9.70 -15.67 2.62
N ALA A 73 8.71 -15.75 3.52
CA ALA A 73 7.35 -16.13 3.16
C ALA A 73 6.71 -15.11 2.19
N LEU A 74 6.92 -13.81 2.44
CA LEU A 74 6.47 -12.75 1.55
C LEU A 74 7.13 -12.87 0.15
N ARG A 75 8.45 -13.06 0.09
CA ARG A 75 9.16 -13.22 -1.19
C ARG A 75 8.66 -14.44 -1.94
N GLU A 76 8.58 -15.58 -1.29
CA GLU A 76 8.10 -16.81 -1.91
C GLU A 76 6.66 -16.66 -2.42
N ALA A 77 5.75 -16.11 -1.61
CA ALA A 77 4.35 -15.93 -2.00
C ALA A 77 4.19 -14.92 -3.15
N VAL A 78 4.91 -13.80 -3.11
CA VAL A 78 4.72 -12.67 -4.05
C VAL A 78 5.58 -12.85 -5.31
N GLU A 79 6.85 -13.20 -5.18
CA GLU A 79 7.78 -13.28 -6.30
C GLU A 79 7.68 -14.63 -7.04
N THR A 80 7.58 -15.74 -6.29
CA THR A 80 7.58 -17.11 -6.88
C THR A 80 6.16 -17.56 -7.22
N ARG A 81 5.22 -17.39 -6.31
CA ARG A 81 3.83 -17.85 -6.50
C ARG A 81 2.94 -16.78 -7.15
N ALA A 82 3.48 -15.61 -7.40
CA ALA A 82 2.78 -14.48 -8.02
C ALA A 82 1.45 -14.11 -7.33
N ARG A 83 1.37 -14.27 -5.99
CA ARG A 83 0.17 -13.89 -5.24
C ARG A 83 -0.01 -12.38 -5.28
N PRO A 84 -1.23 -11.85 -5.51
CA PRO A 84 -1.51 -10.42 -5.45
C PRO A 84 -1.13 -9.83 -4.09
N PHE A 85 -0.40 -8.73 -4.12
CA PHE A 85 0.11 -8.04 -2.95
C PHE A 85 -0.36 -6.59 -2.93
N LEU A 86 -0.73 -6.10 -1.74
CA LEU A 86 -1.07 -4.69 -1.50
C LEU A 86 -0.30 -4.14 -0.30
N GLY A 87 0.63 -3.22 -0.54
CA GLY A 87 1.27 -2.41 0.50
C GLY A 87 0.43 -1.18 0.86
N ILE A 88 0.28 -0.85 2.14
CA ILE A 88 -0.47 0.33 2.60
C ILE A 88 0.46 1.27 3.38
N CYS A 89 0.55 2.52 2.94
CA CYS A 89 1.36 3.60 3.52
C CYS A 89 2.84 3.18 3.62
N VAL A 90 3.41 2.97 4.81
CA VAL A 90 4.79 2.49 4.92
C VAL A 90 4.95 1.08 4.32
N GLY A 91 3.90 0.25 4.33
CA GLY A 91 3.91 -1.04 3.62
C GLY A 91 4.11 -0.90 2.10
N MET A 92 3.55 0.13 1.46
CA MET A 92 3.89 0.48 0.08
C MET A 92 5.33 0.97 -0.03
N GLN A 93 5.76 1.83 0.90
CA GLN A 93 7.12 2.36 0.89
C GLN A 93 8.17 1.25 0.99
N LEU A 94 7.93 0.21 1.80
CA LEU A 94 8.82 -0.96 1.90
C LEU A 94 9.00 -1.73 0.59
N MET A 95 8.14 -1.54 -0.41
CA MET A 95 8.32 -2.11 -1.75
C MET A 95 9.48 -1.48 -2.51
N SER A 96 9.97 -0.30 -2.10
CA SER A 96 11.08 0.43 -2.73
C SER A 96 12.42 -0.31 -2.61
N SER A 97 13.44 0.19 -3.33
CA SER A 97 14.81 -0.24 -3.13
C SER A 97 15.37 0.24 -1.79
N TYR A 98 15.16 1.53 -1.45
CA TYR A 98 15.70 2.14 -0.24
C TYR A 98 14.76 3.19 0.35
N GLY A 99 14.70 3.24 1.68
CA GLY A 99 14.18 4.38 2.43
C GLY A 99 15.30 5.30 2.89
N ARG A 100 15.10 6.64 2.73
CA ARG A 100 16.08 7.68 3.08
C ARG A 100 15.56 8.58 4.19
N GLU A 101 14.87 8.03 5.18
CA GLU A 101 14.28 8.84 6.25
C GLU A 101 15.33 9.39 7.22
N LYS A 102 16.01 8.55 7.97
CA LYS A 102 17.07 8.94 8.92
C LYS A 102 18.41 8.35 8.53
N ALA A 103 18.38 7.14 8.04
CA ALA A 103 19.48 6.39 7.49
C ALA A 103 19.01 5.72 6.20
N VAL A 104 19.94 5.28 5.37
CA VAL A 104 19.59 4.48 4.19
C VAL A 104 19.25 3.06 4.68
N THR A 105 18.00 2.67 4.46
CA THR A 105 17.50 1.35 4.85
C THR A 105 17.01 0.62 3.61
N GLU A 106 17.44 -0.62 3.40
CA GLU A 106 17.03 -1.45 2.27
C GLU A 106 15.57 -1.88 2.40
N GLY A 107 14.82 -1.80 1.29
CA GLY A 107 13.45 -2.28 1.17
C GLY A 107 13.34 -3.70 0.63
N LEU A 108 12.15 -4.02 0.09
CA LEU A 108 11.91 -5.30 -0.58
C LEU A 108 12.41 -5.32 -2.03
N GLY A 109 12.64 -4.14 -2.63
CA GLY A 109 13.17 -4.00 -3.98
C GLY A 109 12.17 -4.34 -5.11
N TRP A 110 10.88 -4.34 -4.82
CA TRP A 110 9.83 -4.73 -5.78
C TRP A 110 9.42 -3.62 -6.74
N ILE A 111 9.55 -2.37 -6.31
CA ILE A 111 9.37 -1.17 -7.12
C ILE A 111 10.70 -0.40 -7.04
N PRO A 112 11.56 -0.48 -8.06
CA PRO A 112 12.84 0.22 -8.04
C PRO A 112 12.64 1.72 -7.84
N GLY A 113 13.38 2.28 -6.88
CA GLY A 113 13.25 3.68 -6.48
C GLY A 113 13.52 3.88 -5.00
N ASP A 114 13.48 5.15 -4.58
CA ASP A 114 13.79 5.56 -3.22
C ASP A 114 12.59 6.22 -2.54
N VAL A 115 12.44 5.97 -1.26
CA VAL A 115 11.51 6.72 -0.41
C VAL A 115 12.23 7.95 0.14
N VAL A 116 11.74 9.12 -0.28
CA VAL A 116 12.35 10.42 0.05
C VAL A 116 11.33 11.33 0.73
N ARG A 117 11.84 12.38 1.40
CA ARG A 117 10.97 13.36 2.05
C ARG A 117 10.20 14.16 1.00
N ILE A 118 8.94 14.49 1.31
CA ILE A 118 8.13 15.42 0.51
C ILE A 118 8.72 16.82 0.65
N GLU A 119 8.93 17.48 -0.48
CA GLU A 119 9.43 18.87 -0.57
C GLU A 119 8.44 19.68 -1.41
N PRO A 120 7.36 20.22 -0.80
CA PRO A 120 6.38 21.01 -1.52
C PRO A 120 7.01 22.29 -2.09
N SER A 121 6.69 22.64 -3.32
CA SER A 121 7.11 23.92 -3.92
C SER A 121 6.43 25.13 -3.29
N ASP A 122 5.25 24.94 -2.69
CA ASP A 122 4.52 25.96 -1.92
C ASP A 122 4.98 25.92 -0.44
N PRO A 123 5.66 26.97 0.06
CA PRO A 123 6.20 27.02 1.42
C PRO A 123 5.10 27.10 2.49
N THR A 124 3.84 27.31 2.13
CA THR A 124 2.71 27.32 3.07
C THR A 124 2.24 25.90 3.41
N LEU A 125 2.55 24.93 2.57
CA LEU A 125 2.22 23.54 2.81
C LEU A 125 3.17 22.94 3.84
N LYS A 126 2.58 22.27 4.83
CA LYS A 126 3.33 21.66 5.93
C LYS A 126 3.61 20.19 5.65
N VAL A 127 4.78 19.72 6.08
CA VAL A 127 5.12 18.29 6.10
C VAL A 127 5.09 17.84 7.55
N PRO A 128 4.30 16.78 7.88
CA PRO A 128 3.63 15.83 6.97
C PRO A 128 2.41 16.38 6.22
N GLN A 129 2.14 15.83 5.02
CA GLN A 129 0.84 15.90 4.39
C GLN A 129 -0.14 15.14 5.27
N ILE A 130 -1.15 15.85 5.81
CA ILE A 130 -2.22 15.26 6.63
C ILE A 130 -3.56 15.77 6.10
N GLY A 131 -4.41 14.85 5.68
CA GLY A 131 -5.77 15.19 5.25
C GLY A 131 -6.23 14.46 3.99
N TRP A 132 -7.33 14.97 3.46
CA TRP A 132 -8.00 14.43 2.29
C TRP A 132 -7.47 15.10 1.03
N ASN A 133 -7.21 14.31 -0.01
CA ASN A 133 -6.78 14.81 -1.30
C ASN A 133 -7.35 13.95 -2.42
N THR A 134 -7.51 14.52 -3.60
CA THR A 134 -7.84 13.79 -4.82
C THR A 134 -6.61 13.07 -5.35
N ILE A 135 -6.82 12.07 -6.19
CA ILE A 135 -5.75 11.36 -6.88
C ILE A 135 -5.88 11.57 -8.39
N HIS A 136 -4.76 11.80 -9.05
CA HIS A 136 -4.62 11.95 -10.49
C HIS A 136 -4.07 10.66 -11.06
N VAL A 137 -4.84 10.05 -11.97
CA VAL A 137 -4.51 8.76 -12.59
C VAL A 137 -3.55 8.98 -13.75
N ASN A 138 -2.37 8.38 -13.70
CA ASN A 138 -1.38 8.46 -14.77
C ASN A 138 -1.68 7.46 -15.91
N HIS A 139 -2.21 6.29 -15.55
CA HIS A 139 -2.64 5.26 -16.48
C HIS A 139 -3.68 4.33 -15.83
N ASP A 140 -4.48 3.66 -16.62
CA ASP A 140 -5.52 2.77 -16.16
C ASP A 140 -4.95 1.59 -15.37
N HIS A 141 -5.60 1.28 -14.24
CA HIS A 141 -5.26 0.12 -13.43
C HIS A 141 -6.51 -0.48 -12.79
N ALA A 142 -6.54 -1.81 -12.68
CA ALA A 142 -7.69 -2.55 -12.14
C ALA A 142 -8.10 -2.11 -10.74
N LEU A 143 -7.16 -1.69 -9.88
CA LEU A 143 -7.45 -1.19 -8.54
C LEU A 143 -8.32 0.07 -8.51
N LEU A 144 -8.34 0.85 -9.58
CA LEU A 144 -9.12 2.09 -9.70
C LEU A 144 -10.37 1.94 -10.56
N ALA A 145 -10.66 0.73 -11.05
CA ALA A 145 -11.82 0.48 -11.90
C ALA A 145 -13.12 0.94 -11.23
N GLY A 146 -13.88 1.81 -11.89
CA GLY A 146 -15.16 2.32 -11.41
C GLY A 146 -15.10 3.29 -10.23
N ILE A 147 -13.91 3.73 -9.82
CA ILE A 147 -13.72 4.71 -8.74
C ILE A 147 -13.59 6.10 -9.38
N PRO A 148 -14.49 7.05 -9.08
CA PRO A 148 -14.34 8.44 -9.51
C PRO A 148 -13.09 9.07 -8.87
N THR A 149 -12.15 9.47 -9.70
CA THR A 149 -10.90 10.14 -9.33
C THR A 149 -10.87 11.55 -9.95
N GLU A 150 -9.72 12.23 -9.92
CA GLU A 150 -9.52 13.54 -10.49
C GLU A 150 -10.28 14.67 -9.76
N GLU A 151 -10.32 15.84 -10.37
CA GLU A 151 -11.04 17.01 -9.82
C GLU A 151 -12.56 16.71 -9.70
N GLY A 152 -13.08 16.89 -8.50
CA GLY A 152 -14.48 16.56 -8.19
C GLY A 152 -14.75 15.08 -7.89
N GLY A 153 -13.73 14.22 -7.95
CA GLY A 153 -13.82 12.82 -7.59
C GLY A 153 -13.79 12.57 -6.07
N LEU A 154 -13.64 11.28 -5.73
CA LEU A 154 -13.51 10.86 -4.34
C LEU A 154 -12.13 11.20 -3.78
N HIS A 155 -12.07 11.43 -2.48
CA HIS A 155 -10.85 11.80 -1.78
C HIS A 155 -10.24 10.61 -1.05
N ALA A 156 -8.91 10.54 -1.07
CA ALA A 156 -8.11 9.62 -0.28
C ALA A 156 -7.53 10.32 0.96
N TYR A 157 -7.35 9.58 2.06
CA TYR A 157 -6.79 10.11 3.30
C TYR A 157 -5.29 9.82 3.39
N PHE A 158 -4.50 10.89 3.40
CA PHE A 158 -3.04 10.88 3.50
C PHE A 158 -2.57 11.29 4.90
N VAL A 159 -1.51 10.67 5.39
CA VAL A 159 -0.78 11.08 6.59
C VAL A 159 0.66 10.58 6.49
N HIS A 160 1.53 11.34 5.83
CA HIS A 160 2.92 10.93 5.60
C HIS A 160 3.84 12.11 5.32
N SER A 161 5.14 11.94 5.64
CA SER A 161 6.20 12.91 5.37
C SER A 161 7.12 12.49 4.22
N TYR A 162 7.06 11.22 3.83
CA TYR A 162 7.90 10.61 2.81
C TYR A 162 7.03 9.93 1.76
N HIS A 163 7.52 9.84 0.54
CA HIS A 163 6.86 9.14 -0.55
C HIS A 163 7.87 8.38 -1.41
N LEU A 164 7.41 7.34 -2.10
CA LEU A 164 8.23 6.59 -3.05
C LEU A 164 8.37 7.38 -4.35
N VAL A 165 9.60 7.62 -4.78
CA VAL A 165 9.94 8.08 -6.13
C VAL A 165 10.44 6.90 -6.92
N ALA A 166 9.58 6.34 -7.77
CA ALA A 166 9.90 5.19 -8.60
C ALA A 166 10.88 5.56 -9.73
N THR A 167 11.83 4.67 -10.01
CA THR A 167 12.78 4.84 -11.12
C THR A 167 12.08 4.75 -12.48
N ASN A 168 11.11 3.84 -12.59
CA ASN A 168 10.28 3.70 -13.78
C ASN A 168 8.95 4.44 -13.56
N PRO A 169 8.65 5.49 -14.36
CA PRO A 169 7.38 6.21 -14.26
C PRO A 169 6.14 5.33 -14.49
N ASP A 170 6.26 4.26 -15.26
CA ASP A 170 5.17 3.33 -15.53
C ASP A 170 4.75 2.52 -14.30
N ASP A 171 5.60 2.47 -13.25
CA ASP A 171 5.23 1.87 -11.98
C ASP A 171 4.35 2.81 -11.13
N VAL A 172 4.21 4.10 -11.50
CA VAL A 172 3.38 5.08 -10.79
C VAL A 172 2.00 5.15 -11.43
N VAL A 173 1.04 4.45 -10.85
CA VAL A 173 -0.35 4.40 -11.34
C VAL A 173 -1.08 5.71 -11.11
N ALA A 174 -0.88 6.34 -9.96
CA ALA A 174 -1.52 7.60 -9.62
C ALA A 174 -0.66 8.47 -8.70
N THR A 175 -0.89 9.77 -8.77
CA THR A 175 -0.27 10.80 -7.92
C THR A 175 -1.34 11.61 -7.18
N ALA A 176 -0.92 12.37 -6.17
CA ALA A 176 -1.69 13.44 -5.56
C ALA A 176 -0.89 14.74 -5.66
N ASP A 177 -1.55 15.88 -5.82
CA ASP A 177 -0.86 17.16 -5.80
C ASP A 177 -0.71 17.67 -4.35
N TYR A 178 0.54 17.88 -3.94
CA TYR A 178 0.86 18.50 -2.67
C TYR A 178 2.03 19.49 -2.83
N GLY A 179 1.79 20.53 -3.61
CA GLY A 179 2.84 21.46 -4.05
C GLY A 179 3.83 20.81 -5.01
N GLY A 180 3.34 19.86 -5.78
CA GLY A 180 4.02 19.00 -6.71
C GLY A 180 3.48 17.56 -6.63
N PRO A 181 3.81 16.72 -7.61
CA PRO A 181 3.30 15.35 -7.66
C PRO A 181 3.91 14.49 -6.56
N VAL A 182 3.05 13.91 -5.72
CA VAL A 182 3.40 12.92 -4.71
C VAL A 182 2.80 11.58 -5.12
N THR A 183 3.60 10.53 -5.14
CA THR A 183 3.14 9.18 -5.50
C THR A 183 2.02 8.72 -4.56
N ALA A 184 0.86 8.42 -5.13
CA ALA A 184 -0.32 7.95 -4.40
C ALA A 184 -0.52 6.44 -4.54
N ILE A 185 -0.28 5.88 -5.72
CA ILE A 185 -0.40 4.44 -6.01
C ILE A 185 0.76 4.01 -6.90
N VAL A 186 1.36 2.88 -6.56
CA VAL A 186 2.32 2.18 -7.41
C VAL A 186 1.82 0.77 -7.74
N ALA A 187 2.23 0.25 -8.90
CA ALA A 187 1.99 -1.15 -9.25
C ALA A 187 3.05 -1.67 -10.22
N ASN A 188 3.40 -2.96 -10.07
CA ASN A 188 4.25 -3.70 -11.00
C ASN A 188 3.87 -5.18 -10.94
N GLY A 189 3.30 -5.72 -12.04
CA GLY A 189 2.80 -7.08 -12.10
C GLY A 189 1.74 -7.33 -11.02
N ASN A 190 1.99 -8.31 -10.16
CA ASN A 190 1.09 -8.71 -9.06
C ASN A 190 1.27 -7.88 -7.78
N LYS A 191 2.10 -6.86 -7.79
CA LYS A 191 2.43 -6.02 -6.63
C LYS A 191 1.85 -4.63 -6.80
N ALA A 192 1.10 -4.18 -5.82
CA ALA A 192 0.56 -2.82 -5.78
C ALA A 192 0.70 -2.22 -4.39
N GLY A 193 0.62 -0.90 -4.30
CA GLY A 193 0.65 -0.20 -3.02
C GLY A 193 -0.02 1.17 -3.08
N THR A 194 -0.55 1.62 -1.93
CA THR A 194 -1.15 2.94 -1.75
C THR A 194 -0.40 3.72 -0.69
N GLN A 195 -0.09 5.00 -0.96
CA GLN A 195 0.46 5.90 0.05
C GLN A 195 -0.60 6.34 1.05
N PHE A 196 -1.81 6.51 0.59
CA PHE A 196 -2.95 6.79 1.45
C PHE A 196 -3.44 5.52 2.17
N HIS A 197 -4.28 5.73 3.16
CA HIS A 197 -4.92 4.68 3.94
C HIS A 197 -6.30 4.33 3.36
N PRO A 198 -6.45 3.24 2.59
CA PRO A 198 -7.75 2.86 2.03
C PRO A 198 -8.76 2.57 3.15
N GLU A 199 -8.33 2.01 4.29
CA GLU A 199 -9.18 1.75 5.45
C GLU A 199 -9.73 3.02 6.13
N LYS A 200 -9.18 4.20 5.77
CA LYS A 200 -9.65 5.53 6.22
C LYS A 200 -10.26 6.35 5.10
N SER A 201 -10.20 5.89 3.85
CA SER A 201 -10.58 6.66 2.66
C SER A 201 -12.04 6.43 2.23
N GLN A 202 -12.90 6.02 3.15
CA GLN A 202 -14.36 5.91 2.93
C GLN A 202 -14.70 5.14 1.63
N THR A 203 -15.52 5.74 0.76
CA THR A 203 -16.00 5.11 -0.48
C THR A 203 -14.86 4.77 -1.44
N LEU A 204 -13.87 5.67 -1.62
CA LEU A 204 -12.70 5.41 -2.46
C LEU A 204 -11.94 4.17 -1.95
N GLY A 205 -11.67 4.15 -0.64
CA GLY A 205 -10.92 3.06 -0.03
C GLY A 205 -11.63 1.72 -0.09
N LEU A 206 -12.94 1.68 0.17
CA LEU A 206 -13.74 0.45 0.06
C LEU A 206 -13.80 -0.06 -1.38
N GLY A 207 -13.95 0.84 -2.36
CA GLY A 207 -13.91 0.49 -3.78
C GLY A 207 -12.56 -0.12 -4.18
N LEU A 208 -11.45 0.51 -3.76
CA LEU A 208 -10.10 0.01 -4.04
C LEU A 208 -9.87 -1.38 -3.41
N ILE A 209 -10.29 -1.57 -2.15
CA ILE A 209 -10.20 -2.87 -1.49
C ILE A 209 -11.04 -3.93 -2.22
N ALA A 210 -12.27 -3.60 -2.63
CA ALA A 210 -13.12 -4.51 -3.39
C ALA A 210 -12.48 -4.89 -4.73
N ASN A 211 -11.87 -3.92 -5.42
CA ASN A 211 -11.12 -4.16 -6.65
C ASN A 211 -9.90 -5.07 -6.40
N PHE A 212 -9.14 -4.83 -5.30
CA PHE A 212 -8.03 -5.69 -4.92
C PHE A 212 -8.47 -7.14 -4.65
N LEU A 213 -9.62 -7.35 -4.00
CA LEU A 213 -10.15 -8.69 -3.72
C LEU A 213 -10.52 -9.47 -5.00
N SER A 214 -10.77 -8.79 -6.11
CA SER A 214 -11.08 -9.40 -7.42
C SER A 214 -9.93 -9.31 -8.42
N TRP A 215 -8.86 -8.57 -8.11
CA TRP A 215 -7.74 -8.34 -9.00
C TRP A 215 -6.95 -9.64 -9.28
N ASN A 216 -6.81 -9.96 -10.56
CA ASN A 216 -6.01 -11.09 -11.05
C ASN A 216 -5.00 -10.53 -12.05
N PRO A 217 -3.81 -10.14 -11.57
CA PRO A 217 -2.72 -9.59 -12.38
C PRO A 217 -2.08 -10.62 -13.30
#